data_02058063e1cef53ebe74008fb1a65f30
#
_entry.id   02058063e1cef53ebe74008fb1a65f30
#
_cell.length_a   1.000
_cell.length_b   1.000
_cell.length_c   1.000
_cell.angle_alpha   90.00
_cell.angle_beta   90.00
_cell.angle_gamma   90.00
#
_symmetry.space_group_name_H-M   'P 1'
#
loop_
_entity.id
_entity.type
_entity.pdbx_description
1 polymer ?
#
loop_
_entity_poly.entity_id
_entity_poly.type
_entity_poly.pdbx_seq_one_letter_code
_entity_poly.pdbx_strand_id
1 'polypeptide(L)'
;MILMLVAALSVPVVGRSSDAIRSRAEIAGFSAVLRRARERAITSRQSHTVVIDPPNHKMTVLAGPDGEVRETRPMPERLTVEATPPPALSVRFEPEGTSSGADYKVRAGDVVYRVTVDPITGRVKNTKL
;
A
#
# COMPACT_ATOMS: atom_id res chain seq x y z
N MET A 1 25.41 -35.09 4.29
CA MET A 1 24.56 -35.87 3.37
C MET A 1 23.09 -35.72 3.70
N ILE A 2 22.68 -36.05 4.92
CA ILE A 2 21.29 -35.93 5.35
C ILE A 2 20.78 -34.49 5.27
N LEU A 3 21.62 -33.52 5.61
CA LEU A 3 21.28 -32.08 5.53
C LEU A 3 20.99 -31.63 4.10
N MET A 4 21.69 -32.14 3.12
CA MET A 4 21.44 -31.84 1.72
C MET A 4 20.08 -32.33 1.24
N LEU A 5 19.70 -33.54 1.68
CA LEU A 5 18.40 -34.10 1.35
C LEU A 5 17.25 -33.28 1.90
N VAL A 6 17.38 -32.83 3.15
CA VAL A 6 16.35 -31.98 3.79
C VAL A 6 16.21 -30.64 3.06
N ALA A 7 17.34 -30.03 2.69
CA ALA A 7 17.32 -28.78 1.95
C ALA A 7 16.66 -28.94 0.58
N ALA A 8 16.94 -30.02 -0.13
CA ALA A 8 16.35 -30.29 -1.43
C ALA A 8 14.83 -30.49 -1.35
N LEU A 9 14.34 -31.13 -0.30
CA LEU A 9 12.92 -31.38 -0.10
C LEU A 9 12.16 -30.10 0.28
N SER A 10 12.82 -29.18 0.97
CA SER A 10 12.17 -27.94 1.42
C SER A 10 12.04 -26.89 0.31
N VAL A 11 12.89 -26.92 -0.71
CA VAL A 11 12.92 -25.91 -1.77
C VAL A 11 11.57 -25.74 -2.48
N PRO A 12 10.88 -26.79 -2.96
CA PRO A 12 9.60 -26.62 -3.64
C PRO A 12 8.51 -26.01 -2.75
N VAL A 13 8.49 -26.38 -1.47
CA VAL A 13 7.53 -25.86 -0.50
C VAL A 13 7.78 -24.38 -0.25
N VAL A 14 9.04 -24.00 -0.12
CA VAL A 14 9.43 -22.59 0.08
C VAL A 14 9.05 -21.74 -1.14
N GLY A 15 9.17 -22.28 -2.35
CA GLY A 15 8.80 -21.59 -3.57
C GLY A 15 7.34 -21.14 -3.59
N ARG A 16 6.41 -22.01 -3.23
CA ARG A 16 4.98 -21.69 -3.17
C ARG A 16 4.68 -20.69 -2.07
N SER A 17 5.27 -20.90 -0.89
CA SER A 17 5.13 -19.98 0.23
C SER A 17 5.67 -18.61 -0.11
N SER A 18 6.76 -18.55 -0.89
CA SER A 18 7.37 -17.29 -1.30
C SER A 18 6.46 -16.43 -2.16
N ASP A 19 5.67 -17.02 -3.06
CA ASP A 19 4.75 -16.28 -3.90
C ASP A 19 3.63 -15.64 -3.07
N ALA A 20 3.04 -16.39 -2.15
CA ALA A 20 2.01 -15.88 -1.27
C ALA A 20 2.55 -14.78 -0.35
N ILE A 21 3.74 -15.00 0.22
CA ILE A 21 4.41 -14.04 1.09
C ILE A 21 4.73 -12.77 0.31
N ARG A 22 5.24 -12.93 -0.91
CA ARG A 22 5.57 -11.80 -1.77
C ARG A 22 4.35 -10.97 -2.10
N SER A 23 3.22 -11.60 -2.44
CA SER A 23 1.98 -10.91 -2.74
C SER A 23 1.48 -10.12 -1.54
N ARG A 24 1.51 -10.72 -0.35
CA ARG A 24 1.13 -10.04 0.88
C ARG A 24 2.07 -8.89 1.21
N ALA A 25 3.37 -9.08 0.98
CA ALA A 25 4.36 -8.04 1.20
C ALA A 25 4.16 -6.84 0.26
N GLU A 26 3.80 -7.09 -0.99
CA GLU A 26 3.50 -6.04 -1.95
C GLU A 26 2.29 -5.21 -1.52
N ILE A 27 1.23 -5.88 -1.05
CA ILE A 27 0.04 -5.20 -0.53
C ILE A 27 0.36 -4.45 0.75
N ALA A 28 1.14 -5.05 1.65
CA ALA A 28 1.58 -4.38 2.88
C ALA A 28 2.43 -3.16 2.58
N GLY A 29 3.26 -3.21 1.53
CA GLY A 29 4.04 -2.07 1.07
C GLY A 29 3.16 -0.92 0.60
N PHE A 30 2.08 -1.22 -0.10
CA PHE A 30 1.10 -0.23 -0.50
C PHE A 30 0.48 0.46 0.72
N SER A 31 0.04 -0.31 1.70
CA SER A 31 -0.54 0.23 2.94
C SER A 31 0.47 1.02 3.75
N ALA A 32 1.74 0.60 3.74
CA ALA A 32 2.80 1.28 4.48
C ALA A 32 3.04 2.70 3.98
N VAL A 33 2.90 2.93 2.67
CA VAL A 33 3.01 4.28 2.11
C VAL A 33 1.92 5.18 2.68
N LEU A 34 0.69 4.68 2.76
CA LEU A 34 -0.44 5.43 3.32
C LEU A 34 -0.22 5.74 4.80
N ARG A 35 0.24 4.75 5.58
CA ARG A 35 0.50 4.94 7.01
C ARG A 35 1.62 5.95 7.25
N ARG A 36 2.66 5.90 6.44
CA ARG A 36 3.76 6.86 6.54
C ARG A 36 3.32 8.27 6.19
N ALA A 37 2.49 8.41 5.17
CA ALA A 37 1.97 9.73 4.79
C ALA A 37 1.18 10.33 5.94
N ARG A 38 0.37 9.53 6.63
CA ARG A 38 -0.37 9.97 7.81
C ARG A 38 0.57 10.43 8.92
N GLU A 39 1.57 9.63 9.23
CA GLU A 39 2.55 9.99 10.26
C GLU A 39 3.29 11.28 9.94
N ARG A 40 3.69 11.43 8.68
CA ARG A 40 4.37 12.64 8.23
C ARG A 40 3.46 13.87 8.30
N ALA A 41 2.17 13.70 8.00
CA ALA A 41 1.21 14.79 8.12
C ALA A 41 1.12 15.28 9.57
N ILE A 42 1.07 14.35 10.51
CA ILE A 42 0.99 14.67 11.93
C ILE A 42 2.30 15.29 12.44
N THR A 43 3.44 14.69 12.11
CA THR A 43 4.73 15.14 12.63
C THR A 43 5.21 16.45 12.01
N SER A 44 4.97 16.66 10.72
CA SER A 44 5.39 17.88 10.04
C SER A 44 4.36 18.99 10.12
N ARG A 45 3.16 18.69 10.61
CA ARG A 45 2.01 19.62 10.69
C ARG A 45 1.62 20.19 9.34
N GLN A 46 1.79 19.38 8.30
CA GLN A 46 1.37 19.71 6.94
C GLN A 46 0.52 18.58 6.39
N SER A 47 -0.51 18.94 5.59
CA SER A 47 -1.27 17.89 4.91
C SER A 47 -0.39 17.13 3.93
N HIS A 48 -0.63 15.83 3.82
CA HIS A 48 0.04 14.98 2.85
C HIS A 48 -0.99 14.25 2.02
N THR A 49 -0.81 14.27 0.71
CA THR A 49 -1.71 13.60 -0.23
C THR A 49 -0.98 12.48 -0.93
N VAL A 50 -1.56 11.29 -0.93
CA VAL A 50 -1.03 10.15 -1.67
C VAL A 50 -1.83 10.02 -2.95
N VAL A 51 -1.16 10.12 -4.09
CA VAL A 51 -1.77 9.94 -5.40
C VAL A 51 -1.31 8.60 -5.96
N ILE A 52 -2.27 7.75 -6.31
CA ILE A 52 -1.99 6.44 -6.87
C ILE A 52 -2.18 6.52 -8.37
N ASP A 53 -1.18 6.07 -9.12
CA ASP A 53 -1.19 6.10 -10.58
C ASP A 53 -0.99 4.70 -11.12
N PRO A 54 -2.07 3.89 -11.23
CA PRO A 54 -1.94 2.51 -11.68
C PRO A 54 -1.37 2.35 -13.09
N PRO A 55 -1.75 3.17 -14.10
CA PRO A 55 -1.19 3.01 -15.44
C PRO A 55 0.33 3.16 -15.48
N ASN A 56 0.90 4.00 -14.64
CA ASN A 56 2.34 4.23 -14.57
C ASN A 56 3.01 3.45 -13.44
N HIS A 57 2.28 2.63 -12.73
CA HIS A 57 2.75 1.80 -11.62
C HIS A 57 3.56 2.60 -10.60
N LYS A 58 2.99 3.71 -10.14
CA LYS A 58 3.67 4.54 -9.15
C LYS A 58 2.70 5.19 -8.18
N MET A 59 3.21 5.53 -7.01
CA MET A 59 2.53 6.31 -5.98
C MET A 59 3.36 7.54 -5.69
N THR A 60 2.71 8.69 -5.57
CA THR A 60 3.39 9.95 -5.28
C THR A 60 2.82 10.53 -4.01
N VAL A 61 3.70 10.96 -3.10
CA VAL A 61 3.30 11.64 -1.86
C VAL A 61 3.61 13.11 -2.01
N LEU A 62 2.57 13.92 -1.90
CA LEU A 62 2.65 15.38 -2.02
C LEU A 62 2.44 16.00 -0.64
N ALA A 63 3.16 17.05 -0.32
CA ALA A 63 3.06 17.72 0.97
C ALA A 63 2.64 19.17 0.80
N GLY A 64 1.81 19.64 1.77
CA GLY A 64 1.40 21.02 1.86
C GLY A 64 0.37 21.45 0.81
N PRO A 65 -0.09 22.70 0.88
CA PRO A 65 -1.09 23.21 -0.05
C PRO A 65 -0.57 23.37 -1.47
N ASP A 66 0.74 23.50 -1.64
CA ASP A 66 1.37 23.66 -2.96
C ASP A 66 1.56 22.32 -3.67
N GLY A 67 1.34 21.21 -2.99
CA GLY A 67 1.49 19.90 -3.59
C GLY A 67 2.93 19.54 -3.94
N GLU A 68 3.87 19.90 -3.08
CA GLU A 68 5.27 19.59 -3.28
C GLU A 68 5.53 18.09 -3.18
N VAL A 69 6.19 17.52 -4.20
CA VAL A 69 6.50 16.08 -4.22
C VAL A 69 7.54 15.76 -3.16
N ARG A 70 7.17 14.89 -2.21
CA ARG A 70 8.07 14.43 -1.15
C ARG A 70 8.64 13.06 -1.42
N GLU A 71 7.87 12.22 -2.08
CA GLU A 71 8.28 10.85 -2.34
C GLU A 71 7.57 10.34 -3.57
N THR A 72 8.28 9.58 -4.40
CA THR A 72 7.69 8.81 -5.49
C THR A 72 8.15 7.38 -5.35
N ARG A 73 7.21 6.45 -5.28
CA ARG A 73 7.52 5.03 -5.14
C ARG A 73 6.95 4.24 -6.29
N PRO A 74 7.73 3.32 -6.86
CA PRO A 74 7.19 2.42 -7.86
C PRO A 74 6.25 1.41 -7.19
N MET A 75 5.20 1.02 -7.90
CA MET A 75 4.35 -0.10 -7.51
C MET A 75 4.76 -1.33 -8.31
N PRO A 76 4.72 -2.53 -7.72
CA PRO A 76 4.96 -3.76 -8.49
C PRO A 76 3.99 -3.87 -9.65
N GLU A 77 4.45 -4.39 -10.79
CA GLU A 77 3.61 -4.52 -11.98
C GLU A 77 2.41 -5.42 -11.76
N ARG A 78 2.54 -6.42 -10.93
CA ARG A 78 1.47 -7.37 -10.62
C ARG A 78 0.46 -6.84 -9.61
N LEU A 79 0.72 -5.67 -9.03
CA LEU A 79 -0.18 -5.04 -8.08
C LEU A 79 -1.19 -4.19 -8.84
N THR A 80 -2.48 -4.47 -8.63
CA THR A 80 -3.56 -3.67 -9.21
C THR A 80 -4.36 -3.02 -8.10
N VAL A 81 -4.81 -1.79 -8.34
CA VAL A 81 -5.56 -1.01 -7.36
C VAL A 81 -6.82 -0.46 -8.04
N GLU A 82 -7.96 -0.72 -7.42
CA GLU A 82 -9.24 -0.15 -7.83
C GLU A 82 -9.83 0.67 -6.70
N ALA A 83 -10.26 1.88 -6.99
CA ALA A 83 -10.88 2.75 -5.99
C ALA A 83 -12.40 2.62 -6.01
N THR A 84 -13.03 2.82 -4.86
CA THR A 84 -14.48 2.84 -4.72
C THR A 84 -14.89 4.13 -3.98
N PRO A 85 -15.65 5.04 -4.60
CA PRO A 85 -16.06 5.02 -6.02
C PRO A 85 -14.92 5.41 -6.96
N PRO A 86 -14.90 4.90 -8.20
CA PRO A 86 -13.93 5.39 -9.17
C PRO A 86 -14.22 6.86 -9.52
N PRO A 87 -13.23 7.68 -9.83
CA PRO A 87 -11.79 7.41 -9.91
C PRO A 87 -10.98 7.91 -8.70
N ALA A 88 -11.50 7.73 -7.48
CA ALA A 88 -10.91 8.30 -6.27
C ALA A 88 -9.55 7.66 -5.93
N LEU A 89 -8.53 7.94 -6.71
CA LEU A 89 -7.18 7.39 -6.58
C LEU A 89 -6.24 8.31 -5.80
N SER A 90 -6.78 9.19 -4.96
CA SER A 90 -5.97 10.00 -4.07
C SER A 90 -6.60 10.05 -2.69
N VAL A 91 -5.75 10.14 -1.66
CA VAL A 91 -6.20 10.29 -0.29
C VAL A 91 -5.33 11.36 0.38
N ARG A 92 -5.98 12.27 1.09
CA ARG A 92 -5.32 13.36 1.79
C ARG A 92 -5.36 13.10 3.28
N PHE A 93 -4.21 13.23 3.93
CA PHE A 93 -4.09 13.14 5.39
C PHE A 93 -3.84 14.53 5.95
N GLU A 94 -4.62 14.90 6.95
CA GLU A 94 -4.52 16.21 7.59
C GLU A 94 -3.59 16.16 8.81
N PRO A 95 -3.01 17.28 9.22
CA PRO A 95 -2.11 17.34 10.38
C PRO A 95 -2.74 16.84 11.68
N GLU A 96 -4.04 17.01 11.85
CA GLU A 96 -4.77 16.54 13.04
C GLU A 96 -5.07 15.03 13.03
N GLY A 97 -4.72 14.33 11.97
CA GLY A 97 -4.90 12.89 11.88
C GLY A 97 -6.14 12.44 11.12
N THR A 98 -6.97 13.38 10.67
CA THR A 98 -8.12 13.06 9.83
C THR A 98 -7.68 12.83 8.38
N SER A 99 -8.57 12.35 7.54
CA SER A 99 -8.28 12.13 6.13
C SER A 99 -9.51 12.37 5.27
N SER A 100 -9.33 12.39 3.96
CA SER A 100 -10.44 12.45 3.02
C SER A 100 -11.19 11.12 2.93
N GLY A 101 -10.62 10.05 3.50
CA GLY A 101 -11.17 8.72 3.38
C GLY A 101 -10.79 8.07 2.05
N ALA A 102 -10.69 6.75 2.05
CA ALA A 102 -10.40 6.00 0.84
C ALA A 102 -10.85 4.56 1.00
N ASP A 103 -11.14 3.93 -0.12
CA ASP A 103 -11.52 2.52 -0.17
C ASP A 103 -10.92 1.95 -1.45
N TYR A 104 -9.94 1.07 -1.30
CA TYR A 104 -9.24 0.46 -2.42
C TYR A 104 -9.34 -1.04 -2.37
N LYS A 105 -9.57 -1.64 -3.51
CA LYS A 105 -9.43 -3.08 -3.70
C LYS A 105 -8.06 -3.30 -4.34
N VAL A 106 -7.18 -3.98 -3.62
CA VAL A 106 -5.79 -4.17 -4.02
C VAL A 106 -5.56 -5.66 -4.27
N ARG A 107 -5.05 -5.97 -5.44
CA ARG A 107 -4.77 -7.35 -5.83
C ARG A 107 -3.30 -7.50 -6.20
N ALA A 108 -2.69 -8.58 -5.70
CA ALA A 108 -1.35 -8.98 -6.09
C ALA A 108 -1.38 -10.49 -6.34
N GLY A 109 -1.27 -10.91 -7.61
CA GLY A 109 -1.44 -12.30 -7.98
C GLY A 109 -2.84 -12.80 -7.58
N ASP A 110 -2.90 -13.86 -6.78
CA ASP A 110 -4.16 -14.44 -6.32
C ASP A 110 -4.64 -13.86 -4.99
N VAL A 111 -3.87 -12.96 -4.40
CA VAL A 111 -4.19 -12.36 -3.11
C VAL A 111 -4.92 -11.04 -3.32
N VAL A 112 -6.09 -10.90 -2.69
CA VAL A 112 -6.91 -9.70 -2.80
C VAL A 112 -7.19 -9.17 -1.39
N TYR A 113 -6.94 -7.87 -1.19
CA TYR A 113 -7.23 -7.18 0.05
C TYR A 113 -8.06 -5.94 -0.22
N ARG A 114 -8.84 -5.56 0.75
CA ARG A 114 -9.50 -4.26 0.79
C ARG A 114 -8.70 -3.37 1.73
N VAL A 115 -8.23 -2.25 1.22
CA VAL A 115 -7.48 -1.26 2.00
C VAL A 115 -8.37 -0.04 2.17
N THR A 116 -8.71 0.27 3.40
CA THR A 116 -9.57 1.42 3.71
C THR A 116 -8.83 2.42 4.57
N VAL A 117 -9.15 3.70 4.36
CA VAL A 117 -8.63 4.79 5.19
C VAL A 117 -9.82 5.48 5.83
N ASP A 118 -9.84 5.51 7.16
CA ASP A 118 -10.92 6.11 7.93
C ASP A 118 -10.83 7.64 7.84
N PRO A 119 -11.91 8.34 7.46
CA PRO A 119 -11.85 9.80 7.35
C PRO A 119 -11.69 10.49 8.69
N ILE A 120 -12.17 9.92 9.77
CA ILE A 120 -12.13 10.55 11.09
C ILE A 120 -10.78 10.34 11.76
N THR A 121 -10.28 9.10 11.75
CA THR A 121 -9.03 8.74 12.44
C THR A 121 -7.82 8.70 11.53
N GLY A 122 -8.02 8.64 10.22
CA GLY A 122 -6.95 8.48 9.23
C GLY A 122 -6.29 7.11 9.26
N ARG A 123 -6.85 6.17 10.01
CA ARG A 123 -6.26 4.84 10.12
C ARG A 123 -6.41 4.03 8.83
N VAL A 124 -5.34 3.34 8.50
CA VAL A 124 -5.30 2.46 7.33
C VAL A 124 -5.56 1.04 7.80
N LYS A 125 -6.56 0.39 7.22
CA LYS A 125 -6.94 -0.96 7.59
C LYS A 125 -6.91 -1.87 6.37
N ASN A 126 -6.30 -3.04 6.52
CA ASN A 126 -6.26 -4.06 5.48
C ASN A 126 -7.19 -5.20 5.87
N THR A 127 -8.07 -5.59 4.97
CA THR A 127 -8.98 -6.71 5.18
C THR A 127 -8.83 -7.68 4.02
N LYS A 128 -8.53 -8.94 4.34
CA LYS A 128 -8.41 -9.98 3.31
C LYS A 128 -9.78 -10.31 2.75
N LEU A 129 -9.88 -10.32 1.44
CA LEU A 129 -11.11 -10.70 0.73
C LEU A 129 -11.13 -12.17 0.31
#